data_76a695af35c0e766842dbf7b96278cfe
#
_entry.id   76a695af35c0e766842dbf7b96278cfe
#
_cell.length_a   1.000
_cell.length_b   1.000
_cell.length_c   1.000
_cell.angle_alpha   90.00
_cell.angle_beta   90.00
_cell.angle_gamma   90.00
#
_symmetry.space_group_name_H-M   'P 1'
#
loop_
_entity.id
_entity.type
_entity.pdbx_description
1 polymer ?
#
loop_
_entity_poly.entity_id
_entity_poly.type
_entity_poly.pdbx_seq_one_letter_code
_entity_poly.pdbx_strand_id
1 'polypeptide(L)'
;MKNTETFSKFLLNRLGRSAFAIVGLMVFALGSYFQIQANFGMSPWNSLSQGISMNYPITFGTANIIISFIIIGIDILMREPIGIGTILNAIIIGAGTDVFLSMGVLPQQTTFIGKFVVLMAGIVITCLGQYLYMKACLSCGPRDSLLVGLGKKFPKVKIGYVNMVLLAMVQVVCFILGSPVGLGTVICVFGTGTITNIVFGFLKFEPRALKHEGIPETLAAAKEALKNGF
;
A
#
# COMPACT_ATOMS: atom_id res chain seq x y z
N MET A 1 5.00 36.11 -2.97
CA MET A 1 3.69 36.17 -3.66
C MET A 1 2.99 34.82 -3.41
N LYS A 2 1.98 34.78 -2.54
CA LYS A 2 1.12 33.60 -2.37
C LYS A 2 0.29 33.45 -3.64
N ASN A 3 0.48 32.36 -4.38
CA ASN A 3 -0.40 32.01 -5.50
C ASN A 3 -1.80 31.74 -4.94
N THR A 4 -2.70 32.67 -5.13
CA THR A 4 -4.13 32.52 -4.87
C THR A 4 -4.70 31.58 -5.95
N GLU A 5 -4.71 30.29 -5.68
CA GLU A 5 -5.38 29.33 -6.57
C GLU A 5 -6.89 29.54 -6.47
N THR A 6 -7.54 29.77 -7.60
CA THR A 6 -9.00 29.78 -7.70
C THR A 6 -9.52 28.38 -7.34
N PHE A 7 -10.68 28.28 -6.64
CA PHE A 7 -11.26 27.00 -6.20
C PHE A 7 -11.36 25.95 -7.31
N SER A 8 -11.66 26.36 -8.53
CA SER A 8 -11.73 25.45 -9.67
C SER A 8 -10.36 24.85 -10.03
N LYS A 9 -9.27 25.62 -9.96
CA LYS A 9 -7.90 25.12 -10.18
C LYS A 9 -7.46 24.18 -9.06
N PHE A 10 -7.80 24.51 -7.81
CA PHE A 10 -7.58 23.63 -6.66
C PHE A 10 -8.27 22.27 -6.86
N LEU A 11 -9.56 22.28 -7.23
CA LEU A 11 -10.33 21.05 -7.45
C LEU A 11 -9.76 20.22 -8.61
N LEU A 12 -9.43 20.86 -9.74
CA LEU A 12 -8.87 20.20 -10.91
C LEU A 12 -7.51 19.54 -10.59
N ASN A 13 -6.65 20.22 -9.85
CA ASN A 13 -5.36 19.70 -9.39
C ASN A 13 -5.56 18.48 -8.47
N ARG A 14 -6.52 18.55 -7.54
CA ARG A 14 -6.83 17.43 -6.63
C ARG A 14 -7.40 16.22 -7.37
N LEU A 15 -8.33 16.44 -8.30
CA LEU A 15 -8.87 15.36 -9.14
C LEU A 15 -7.77 14.69 -9.97
N GLY A 16 -6.88 15.47 -10.60
CA GLY A 16 -5.77 14.96 -11.36
C GLY A 16 -4.81 14.10 -10.50
N ARG A 17 -4.45 14.59 -9.29
CA ARG A 17 -3.62 13.84 -8.34
C ARG A 17 -4.31 12.57 -7.85
N SER A 18 -5.62 12.62 -7.58
CA SER A 18 -6.39 11.45 -7.17
C SER A 18 -6.48 10.42 -8.30
N ALA A 19 -6.73 10.83 -9.54
CA ALA A 19 -6.75 9.95 -10.70
C ALA A 19 -5.39 9.27 -10.90
N PHE A 20 -4.30 10.03 -10.77
CA PHE A 20 -2.94 9.48 -10.85
C PHE A 20 -2.65 8.48 -9.72
N ALA A 21 -3.09 8.77 -8.49
CA ALA A 21 -2.99 7.85 -7.36
C ALA A 21 -3.77 6.55 -7.61
N ILE A 22 -5.00 6.66 -8.14
CA ILE A 22 -5.84 5.50 -8.48
C ILE A 22 -5.13 4.57 -9.47
N VAL A 23 -4.52 5.13 -10.52
CA VAL A 23 -3.72 4.33 -11.48
C VAL A 23 -2.58 3.62 -10.76
N GLY A 24 -1.83 4.30 -9.90
CA GLY A 24 -0.76 3.70 -9.11
C GLY A 24 -1.25 2.58 -8.19
N LEU A 25 -2.40 2.76 -7.55
CA LEU A 25 -3.02 1.77 -6.68
C LEU A 25 -3.55 0.56 -7.45
N MET A 26 -4.05 0.74 -8.67
CA MET A 26 -4.43 -0.37 -9.56
C MET A 26 -3.21 -1.16 -10.02
N VAL A 27 -2.09 -0.49 -10.32
CA VAL A 27 -0.81 -1.18 -10.62
C VAL A 27 -0.33 -1.95 -9.39
N PHE A 28 -0.46 -1.39 -8.18
CA PHE A 28 -0.16 -2.10 -6.94
C PHE A 28 -1.04 -3.35 -6.76
N ALA A 29 -2.35 -3.24 -6.99
CA ALA A 29 -3.30 -4.35 -6.93
C ALA A 29 -2.94 -5.46 -7.93
N LEU A 30 -2.52 -5.09 -9.15
CA LEU A 30 -2.01 -6.03 -10.14
C LEU A 30 -0.78 -6.79 -9.62
N GLY A 31 0.16 -6.10 -8.98
CA GLY A 31 1.33 -6.74 -8.37
C GLY A 31 0.93 -7.72 -7.25
N SER A 32 -0.06 -7.37 -6.42
CA SER A 32 -0.62 -8.27 -5.40
C SER A 32 -1.26 -9.51 -6.02
N TYR A 33 -2.02 -9.34 -7.11
CA TYR A 33 -2.59 -10.44 -7.88
C TYR A 33 -1.51 -11.40 -8.40
N PHE A 34 -0.40 -10.89 -8.96
CA PHE A 34 0.74 -11.72 -9.39
C PHE A 34 1.35 -12.50 -8.23
N GLN A 35 1.52 -11.88 -7.04
CA GLN A 35 2.04 -12.58 -5.86
C GLN A 35 1.11 -13.72 -5.43
N ILE A 36 -0.21 -13.54 -5.51
CA ILE A 36 -1.18 -14.60 -5.20
C ILE A 36 -1.06 -15.75 -6.21
N GLN A 37 -1.03 -15.43 -7.51
CA GLN A 37 -0.96 -16.43 -8.58
C GLN A 37 0.40 -17.13 -8.68
N ALA A 38 1.44 -16.54 -8.10
CA ALA A 38 2.75 -17.20 -8.01
C ALA A 38 2.68 -18.50 -7.20
N ASN A 39 1.74 -18.64 -6.25
CA ASN A 39 1.57 -19.82 -5.41
C ASN A 39 2.91 -20.31 -4.80
N PHE A 40 3.73 -19.36 -4.31
CA PHE A 40 5.07 -19.60 -3.78
C PHE A 40 5.23 -19.07 -2.35
N GLY A 41 4.23 -18.38 -1.85
CA GLY A 41 4.21 -17.50 -0.71
C GLY A 41 4.15 -16.06 -1.16
N MET A 42 3.75 -15.15 -0.28
CA MET A 42 3.50 -13.74 -0.59
C MET A 42 3.93 -12.84 0.55
N SER A 43 3.79 -11.52 0.39
CA SER A 43 4.11 -10.56 1.45
C SER A 43 3.25 -10.83 2.71
N PRO A 44 3.76 -10.61 3.93
CA PRO A 44 3.02 -10.90 5.17
C PRO A 44 1.62 -10.25 5.22
N TRP A 45 1.47 -9.04 4.73
CA TRP A 45 0.17 -8.37 4.66
C TRP A 45 -0.81 -9.04 3.68
N ASN A 46 -0.32 -9.50 2.54
CA ASN A 46 -1.15 -10.26 1.60
C ASN A 46 -1.47 -11.66 2.16
N SER A 47 -0.50 -12.30 2.84
CA SER A 47 -0.73 -13.55 3.55
C SER A 47 -1.81 -13.41 4.62
N LEU A 48 -1.85 -12.29 5.35
CA LEU A 48 -2.89 -12.03 6.34
C LEU A 48 -4.28 -11.95 5.69
N SER A 49 -4.40 -11.20 4.58
CA SER A 49 -5.65 -11.11 3.82
C SER A 49 -6.08 -12.48 3.28
N GLN A 50 -5.13 -13.25 2.77
CA GLN A 50 -5.38 -14.61 2.27
C GLN A 50 -5.82 -15.55 3.40
N GLY A 51 -5.15 -15.52 4.56
CA GLY A 51 -5.52 -16.34 5.71
C GLY A 51 -6.93 -16.06 6.20
N ILE A 52 -7.33 -14.79 6.24
CA ILE A 52 -8.70 -14.41 6.62
C ILE A 52 -9.70 -14.91 5.57
N SER A 53 -9.43 -14.71 4.27
CA SER A 53 -10.35 -15.16 3.21
C SER A 53 -10.48 -16.67 3.11
N MET A 54 -9.50 -17.44 3.59
CA MET A 54 -9.60 -18.91 3.65
C MET A 54 -10.47 -19.41 4.82
N ASN A 55 -10.55 -18.65 5.92
CA ASN A 55 -11.26 -19.04 7.11
C ASN A 55 -12.68 -18.43 7.21
N TYR A 56 -12.97 -17.40 6.43
CA TYR A 56 -14.26 -16.69 6.44
C TYR A 56 -14.80 -16.55 5.01
N PRO A 57 -16.14 -16.51 4.82
CA PRO A 57 -16.76 -16.42 3.49
C PRO A 57 -16.66 -14.99 2.91
N ILE A 58 -15.45 -14.47 2.81
CA ILE A 58 -15.15 -13.14 2.24
C ILE A 58 -14.03 -13.25 1.22
N THR A 59 -14.00 -12.30 0.30
CA THR A 59 -12.94 -12.24 -0.73
C THR A 59 -11.61 -11.80 -0.14
N PHE A 60 -10.51 -12.04 -0.86
CA PHE A 60 -9.19 -11.51 -0.51
C PHE A 60 -9.20 -9.99 -0.39
N GLY A 61 -9.85 -9.30 -1.34
CA GLY A 61 -9.93 -7.85 -1.35
C GLY A 61 -10.75 -7.31 -0.19
N THR A 62 -11.88 -7.95 0.15
CA THR A 62 -12.69 -7.60 1.32
C THR A 62 -11.86 -7.74 2.60
N ALA A 63 -11.13 -8.85 2.76
CA ALA A 63 -10.23 -9.05 3.90
C ALA A 63 -9.16 -7.95 3.98
N ASN A 64 -8.55 -7.59 2.82
CA ASN A 64 -7.56 -6.53 2.72
C ASN A 64 -8.13 -5.16 3.13
N ILE A 65 -9.35 -4.84 2.70
CA ILE A 65 -10.05 -3.59 3.05
C ILE A 65 -10.30 -3.55 4.57
N ILE A 66 -10.82 -4.62 5.14
CA ILE A 66 -11.08 -4.71 6.60
C ILE A 66 -9.79 -4.50 7.39
N ILE A 67 -8.70 -5.20 7.03
CA ILE A 67 -7.39 -5.03 7.69
C ILE A 67 -6.93 -3.57 7.58
N SER A 68 -7.06 -2.97 6.40
CA SER A 68 -6.64 -1.60 6.17
C SER A 68 -7.42 -0.60 7.03
N PHE A 69 -8.73 -0.78 7.21
CA PHE A 69 -9.52 0.06 8.11
C PHE A 69 -9.20 -0.16 9.58
N ILE A 70 -8.87 -1.40 10.00
CA ILE A 70 -8.37 -1.66 11.36
C ILE A 70 -7.05 -0.90 11.57
N ILE A 71 -6.14 -0.94 10.61
CA ILE A 71 -4.87 -0.22 10.68
C ILE A 71 -5.09 1.29 10.73
N ILE A 72 -6.00 1.84 9.91
CA ILE A 72 -6.39 3.26 9.97
C ILE A 72 -6.90 3.63 11.37
N GLY A 73 -7.70 2.76 12.01
CA GLY A 73 -8.11 2.96 13.40
C GLY A 73 -6.94 3.04 14.37
N ILE A 74 -5.93 2.18 14.19
CA ILE A 74 -4.69 2.21 14.99
C ILE A 74 -3.89 3.48 14.71
N ASP A 75 -3.78 3.90 13.44
CA ASP A 75 -3.08 5.13 13.04
C ASP A 75 -3.73 6.37 13.66
N ILE A 76 -5.07 6.43 13.71
CA ILE A 76 -5.80 7.50 14.42
C ILE A 76 -5.43 7.52 15.91
N LEU A 77 -5.42 6.36 16.58
CA LEU A 77 -5.03 6.26 17.99
C LEU A 77 -3.57 6.67 18.20
N MET A 78 -2.71 6.44 17.21
CA MET A 78 -1.31 6.87 17.21
C MET A 78 -1.11 8.33 16.81
N ARG A 79 -2.19 9.03 16.40
CA ARG A 79 -2.19 10.41 15.90
C ARG A 79 -1.38 10.59 14.61
N GLU A 80 -1.32 9.56 13.78
CA GLU A 80 -0.71 9.69 12.46
C GLU A 80 -1.67 10.38 11.48
N PRO A 81 -1.15 11.21 10.56
CA PRO A 81 -1.98 11.94 9.61
C PRO A 81 -2.61 10.99 8.59
N ILE A 82 -3.95 11.03 8.51
CA ILE A 82 -4.72 10.29 7.53
C ILE A 82 -5.14 11.25 6.42
N GLY A 83 -4.94 10.86 5.18
CA GLY A 83 -5.32 11.63 4.02
C GLY A 83 -6.25 10.87 3.08
N ILE A 84 -6.66 11.55 2.02
CA ILE A 84 -7.48 10.97 0.95
C ILE A 84 -6.75 9.75 0.34
N GLY A 85 -5.43 9.83 0.15
CA GLY A 85 -4.62 8.72 -0.35
C GLY A 85 -4.66 7.48 0.53
N THR A 86 -4.73 7.62 1.86
CA THR A 86 -4.85 6.50 2.81
C THR A 86 -6.16 5.74 2.59
N ILE A 87 -7.27 6.45 2.43
CA ILE A 87 -8.59 5.86 2.19
C ILE A 87 -8.66 5.20 0.81
N LEU A 88 -8.16 5.89 -0.23
CA LEU A 88 -8.09 5.33 -1.58
C LEU A 88 -7.23 4.06 -1.61
N ASN A 89 -6.08 4.06 -0.93
CA ASN A 89 -5.20 2.89 -0.81
C ASN A 89 -5.93 1.71 -0.17
N ALA A 90 -6.63 1.93 0.95
CA ALA A 90 -7.35 0.90 1.67
C ALA A 90 -8.42 0.21 0.80
N ILE A 91 -9.15 0.97 -0.01
CA ILE A 91 -10.26 0.47 -0.82
C ILE A 91 -9.77 -0.10 -2.16
N ILE A 92 -8.97 0.67 -2.91
CA ILE A 92 -8.65 0.35 -4.31
C ILE A 92 -7.73 -0.86 -4.42
N ILE A 93 -6.76 -1.02 -3.52
CA ILE A 93 -5.89 -2.20 -3.57
C ILE A 93 -6.70 -3.48 -3.36
N GLY A 94 -7.59 -3.51 -2.38
CA GLY A 94 -8.44 -4.67 -2.13
C GLY A 94 -9.38 -4.95 -3.29
N ALA A 95 -10.23 -3.99 -3.65
CA ALA A 95 -11.19 -4.13 -4.73
C ALA A 95 -10.52 -4.42 -6.09
N GLY A 96 -9.41 -3.75 -6.39
CA GLY A 96 -8.65 -3.98 -7.62
C GLY A 96 -8.05 -5.39 -7.69
N THR A 97 -7.55 -5.91 -6.57
CA THR A 97 -7.04 -7.29 -6.52
C THR A 97 -8.16 -8.31 -6.77
N ASP A 98 -9.36 -8.11 -6.20
CA ASP A 98 -10.51 -8.98 -6.45
C ASP A 98 -10.95 -8.92 -7.93
N VAL A 99 -10.92 -7.75 -8.55
CA VAL A 99 -11.20 -7.60 -9.98
C VAL A 99 -10.21 -8.43 -10.81
N PHE A 100 -8.89 -8.32 -10.54
CA PHE A 100 -7.90 -9.13 -11.26
C PHE A 100 -8.04 -10.63 -11.00
N LEU A 101 -8.39 -11.02 -9.77
CA LEU A 101 -8.67 -12.43 -9.43
C LEU A 101 -9.89 -12.96 -10.21
N SER A 102 -10.95 -12.16 -10.33
CA SER A 102 -12.16 -12.55 -11.06
C SER A 102 -11.93 -12.64 -12.58
N MET A 103 -11.02 -11.83 -13.13
CA MET A 103 -10.64 -11.90 -14.54
C MET A 103 -9.91 -13.20 -14.90
N GLY A 104 -9.19 -13.83 -13.97
CA GLY A 104 -8.53 -15.11 -14.17
C GLY A 104 -7.46 -15.14 -15.28
N VAL A 105 -6.88 -14.00 -15.63
CA VAL A 105 -5.94 -13.86 -16.78
C VAL A 105 -4.66 -14.67 -16.57
N LEU A 106 -4.16 -14.74 -15.35
CA LEU A 106 -2.96 -15.48 -15.01
C LEU A 106 -3.34 -16.70 -14.17
N PRO A 107 -3.09 -17.94 -14.65
CA PRO A 107 -3.34 -19.14 -13.87
C PRO A 107 -2.32 -19.29 -12.72
N GLN A 108 -2.70 -20.01 -11.68
CA GLN A 108 -1.78 -20.35 -10.60
C GLN A 108 -0.59 -21.15 -11.12
N GLN A 109 0.60 -20.75 -10.67
CA GLN A 109 1.84 -21.35 -11.11
C GLN A 109 2.08 -22.69 -10.40
N THR A 110 2.47 -23.71 -11.18
CA THR A 110 2.76 -25.05 -10.66
C THR A 110 4.26 -25.36 -10.64
N THR A 111 5.01 -24.85 -11.64
CA THR A 111 6.44 -25.07 -11.76
C THR A 111 7.24 -24.13 -10.85
N PHE A 112 8.37 -24.61 -10.31
CA PHE A 112 9.23 -23.79 -9.44
C PHE A 112 9.69 -22.49 -10.12
N ILE A 113 10.13 -22.56 -11.37
CA ILE A 113 10.58 -21.40 -12.15
C ILE A 113 9.42 -20.44 -12.38
N GLY A 114 8.24 -20.93 -12.77
CA GLY A 114 7.04 -20.11 -12.95
C GLY A 114 6.64 -19.37 -11.67
N LYS A 115 6.64 -20.09 -10.54
CA LYS A 115 6.37 -19.51 -9.21
C LYS A 115 7.33 -18.38 -8.88
N PHE A 116 8.64 -18.61 -9.07
CA PHE A 116 9.67 -17.62 -8.79
C PHE A 116 9.56 -16.40 -9.71
N VAL A 117 9.44 -16.59 -11.02
CA VAL A 117 9.37 -15.51 -12.01
C VAL A 117 8.12 -14.65 -11.78
N VAL A 118 6.96 -15.28 -11.58
CA VAL A 118 5.70 -14.56 -11.34
C VAL A 118 5.73 -13.80 -10.02
N LEU A 119 6.32 -14.39 -8.96
CA LEU A 119 6.52 -13.70 -7.69
C LEU A 119 7.39 -12.45 -7.85
N MET A 120 8.54 -12.59 -8.52
CA MET A 120 9.47 -11.47 -8.74
C MET A 120 8.82 -10.36 -9.58
N ALA A 121 8.09 -10.71 -10.64
CA ALA A 121 7.31 -9.76 -11.42
C ALA A 121 6.28 -9.04 -10.54
N GLY A 122 5.54 -9.78 -9.70
CA GLY A 122 4.58 -9.23 -8.76
C GLY A 122 5.20 -8.23 -7.80
N ILE A 123 6.39 -8.51 -7.24
CA ILE A 123 7.10 -7.59 -6.35
C ILE A 123 7.50 -6.30 -7.11
N VAL A 124 8.07 -6.42 -8.30
CA VAL A 124 8.46 -5.25 -9.11
C VAL A 124 7.24 -4.39 -9.47
N ILE A 125 6.14 -5.01 -9.92
CA ILE A 125 4.89 -4.30 -10.27
C ILE A 125 4.34 -3.59 -9.01
N THR A 126 4.36 -4.24 -7.85
CA THR A 126 3.95 -3.63 -6.57
C THR A 126 4.81 -2.41 -6.24
N CYS A 127 6.14 -2.49 -6.40
CA CYS A 127 7.04 -1.36 -6.15
C CYS A 127 6.80 -0.20 -7.12
N LEU A 128 6.52 -0.48 -8.39
CA LEU A 128 6.13 0.55 -9.37
C LEU A 128 4.80 1.21 -9.01
N GLY A 129 3.80 0.42 -8.61
CA GLY A 129 2.53 0.92 -8.12
C GLY A 129 2.72 1.83 -6.89
N GLN A 130 3.58 1.40 -5.95
CA GLN A 130 3.93 2.19 -4.77
C GLN A 130 4.57 3.53 -5.15
N TYR A 131 5.51 3.54 -6.07
CA TYR A 131 6.10 4.78 -6.60
C TYR A 131 5.04 5.72 -7.17
N LEU A 132 4.15 5.20 -8.02
CA LEU A 132 3.13 6.00 -8.70
C LEU A 132 2.18 6.66 -7.69
N TYR A 133 1.59 5.90 -6.75
CA TYR A 133 0.64 6.49 -5.81
C TYR A 133 1.32 7.43 -4.81
N MET A 134 2.54 7.13 -4.35
CA MET A 134 3.28 8.01 -3.46
C MET A 134 3.63 9.34 -4.12
N LYS A 135 3.96 9.34 -5.42
CA LYS A 135 4.22 10.55 -6.21
C LYS A 135 3.01 11.48 -6.30
N ALA A 136 1.79 10.98 -6.11
CA ALA A 136 0.60 11.81 -6.02
C ALA A 136 0.56 12.72 -4.77
N CYS A 137 1.37 12.44 -3.74
CA CYS A 137 1.48 13.23 -2.49
C CYS A 137 0.15 13.44 -1.74
N LEU A 138 -0.80 12.48 -1.84
CA LEU A 138 -2.12 12.60 -1.21
C LEU A 138 -2.18 12.00 0.21
N SER A 139 -1.20 11.25 0.63
CA SER A 139 -0.95 10.62 1.93
C SER A 139 -0.25 9.27 1.75
N CYS A 140 0.28 8.71 2.84
CA CYS A 140 0.80 7.33 2.86
C CYS A 140 -0.35 6.30 2.91
N GLY A 141 -0.08 5.08 2.47
CA GLY A 141 -0.96 3.96 2.74
C GLY A 141 -1.03 3.64 4.25
N PRO A 142 -2.10 2.97 4.73
CA PRO A 142 -2.28 2.68 6.17
C PRO A 142 -1.08 1.95 6.78
N ARG A 143 -0.56 0.94 6.08
CA ARG A 143 0.57 0.12 6.54
C ARG A 143 1.87 0.92 6.68
N ASP A 144 2.08 1.87 5.78
CA ASP A 144 3.25 2.76 5.79
C ASP A 144 3.12 3.77 6.94
N SER A 145 1.90 4.30 7.18
CA SER A 145 1.59 5.18 8.31
C SER A 145 1.80 4.48 9.65
N LEU A 146 1.33 3.23 9.78
CA LEU A 146 1.56 2.40 10.96
C LEU A 146 3.07 2.22 11.26
N LEU A 147 3.85 1.90 10.23
CA LEU A 147 5.30 1.76 10.35
C LEU A 147 5.96 3.05 10.83
N VAL A 148 5.58 4.19 10.25
CA VAL A 148 6.10 5.52 10.65
C VAL A 148 5.72 5.83 12.09
N GLY A 149 4.48 5.60 12.47
CA GLY A 149 3.99 5.81 13.82
C GLY A 149 4.70 4.95 14.88
N LEU A 150 4.92 3.65 14.57
CA LEU A 150 5.74 2.78 15.41
C LEU A 150 7.19 3.26 15.48
N GLY A 151 7.76 3.68 14.35
CA GLY A 151 9.12 4.24 14.30
C GLY A 151 9.30 5.47 15.20
N LYS A 152 8.29 6.33 15.30
CA LYS A 152 8.28 7.49 16.22
C LYS A 152 8.27 7.08 17.70
N LYS A 153 7.59 5.97 18.04
CA LYS A 153 7.58 5.44 19.41
C LYS A 153 8.92 4.82 19.82
N PHE A 154 9.67 4.32 18.85
CA PHE A 154 10.99 3.70 19.09
C PHE A 154 12.12 4.46 18.38
N PRO A 155 12.39 5.74 18.73
CA PRO A 155 13.30 6.60 17.97
C PRO A 155 14.76 6.13 17.98
N LYS A 156 15.15 5.31 18.96
CA LYS A 156 16.49 4.72 19.06
C LYS A 156 16.70 3.52 18.14
N VAL A 157 15.61 2.95 17.60
CA VAL A 157 15.65 1.78 16.72
C VAL A 157 15.54 2.22 15.27
N LYS A 158 16.43 1.73 14.41
CA LYS A 158 16.31 2.01 12.97
C LYS A 158 14.98 1.48 12.45
N ILE A 159 14.28 2.27 11.62
CA ILE A 159 12.94 1.96 11.11
C ILE A 159 12.87 0.60 10.39
N GLY A 160 13.95 0.14 9.78
CA GLY A 160 14.04 -1.18 9.17
C GLY A 160 13.87 -2.34 10.17
N TYR A 161 14.42 -2.21 11.39
CA TYR A 161 14.21 -3.21 12.43
C TYR A 161 12.78 -3.18 12.98
N VAL A 162 12.19 -1.99 13.10
CA VAL A 162 10.78 -1.83 13.49
C VAL A 162 9.88 -2.51 12.46
N ASN A 163 10.15 -2.31 11.17
CA ASN A 163 9.42 -2.97 10.08
C ASN A 163 9.59 -4.49 10.13
N MET A 164 10.80 -4.98 10.35
CA MET A 164 11.08 -6.42 10.44
C MET A 164 10.29 -7.08 11.58
N VAL A 165 10.27 -6.46 12.77
CA VAL A 165 9.49 -6.94 13.91
C VAL A 165 7.99 -6.91 13.61
N LEU A 166 7.49 -5.82 13.01
CA LEU A 166 6.09 -5.69 12.62
C LEU A 166 5.70 -6.81 11.63
N LEU A 167 6.49 -7.01 10.58
CA LEU A 167 6.22 -8.06 9.59
C LEU A 167 6.31 -9.47 10.20
N ALA A 168 7.25 -9.70 11.14
CA ALA A 168 7.35 -10.96 11.86
C ALA A 168 6.10 -11.21 12.72
N MET A 169 5.58 -10.20 13.43
CA MET A 169 4.34 -10.32 14.20
C MET A 169 3.14 -10.63 13.28
N VAL A 170 3.02 -9.92 12.17
CA VAL A 170 1.98 -10.20 11.17
C VAL A 170 2.11 -11.63 10.64
N GLN A 171 3.34 -12.09 10.39
CA GLN A 171 3.57 -13.45 9.88
C GLN A 171 3.20 -14.54 10.91
N VAL A 172 3.40 -14.32 12.20
CA VAL A 172 2.92 -15.22 13.25
C VAL A 172 1.40 -15.36 13.21
N VAL A 173 0.68 -14.25 13.05
CA VAL A 173 -0.78 -14.27 12.91
C VAL A 173 -1.19 -15.02 11.64
N CYS A 174 -0.49 -14.83 10.53
CA CYS A 174 -0.73 -15.57 9.29
C CYS A 174 -0.56 -17.09 9.49
N PHE A 175 0.46 -17.49 10.22
CA PHE A 175 0.70 -18.92 10.51
C PHE A 175 -0.44 -19.52 11.33
N ILE A 176 -0.95 -18.80 12.35
CA ILE A 176 -2.09 -19.24 13.16
C ILE A 176 -3.37 -19.36 12.31
N LEU A 177 -3.54 -18.48 11.33
CA LEU A 177 -4.67 -18.53 10.40
C LEU A 177 -4.53 -19.59 9.29
N GLY A 178 -3.46 -20.39 9.29
CA GLY A 178 -3.21 -21.41 8.26
C GLY A 178 -2.93 -20.81 6.87
N SER A 179 -2.51 -19.56 6.81
CA SER A 179 -2.16 -18.90 5.55
C SER A 179 -0.97 -19.60 4.88
N PRO A 180 -0.93 -19.67 3.53
CA PRO A 180 0.19 -20.30 2.83
C PRO A 180 1.49 -19.52 3.06
N VAL A 181 2.35 -20.08 3.93
CA VAL A 181 3.69 -19.59 4.19
C VAL A 181 4.67 -20.44 3.40
N GLY A 182 5.49 -19.81 2.58
CA GLY A 182 6.43 -20.53 1.73
C GLY A 182 7.75 -19.78 1.55
N LEU A 183 8.64 -20.33 0.74
CA LEU A 183 9.92 -19.69 0.38
C LEU A 183 9.70 -18.27 -0.17
N GLY A 184 8.63 -18.06 -0.93
CA GLY A 184 8.25 -16.75 -1.45
C GLY A 184 7.96 -15.73 -0.35
N THR A 185 7.45 -16.14 0.82
CA THR A 185 7.24 -15.21 1.95
C THR A 185 8.58 -14.69 2.47
N VAL A 186 9.58 -15.54 2.57
CA VAL A 186 10.95 -15.14 2.96
C VAL A 186 11.53 -14.19 1.94
N ILE A 187 11.37 -14.49 0.64
CA ILE A 187 11.78 -13.60 -0.46
C ILE A 187 11.06 -12.26 -0.37
N CYS A 188 9.75 -12.24 -0.08
CA CYS A 188 9.00 -10.99 0.07
C CYS A 188 9.49 -10.16 1.27
N VAL A 189 9.75 -10.77 2.43
CA VAL A 189 10.21 -10.04 3.63
C VAL A 189 11.55 -9.34 3.38
N PHE A 190 12.51 -10.06 2.79
CA PHE A 190 13.86 -9.52 2.58
C PHE A 190 14.03 -8.86 1.19
N GLY A 191 13.37 -9.40 0.17
CA GLY A 191 13.52 -8.96 -1.22
C GLY A 191 12.75 -7.68 -1.54
N THR A 192 11.55 -7.48 -0.98
CA THR A 192 10.74 -6.29 -1.31
C THR A 192 11.49 -5.00 -0.97
N GLY A 193 12.12 -4.92 0.20
CA GLY A 193 12.90 -3.73 0.58
C GLY A 193 14.06 -3.46 -0.38
N THR A 194 14.79 -4.50 -0.78
CA THR A 194 15.90 -4.39 -1.72
C THR A 194 15.41 -3.97 -3.10
N ILE A 195 14.35 -4.58 -3.62
CA ILE A 195 13.77 -4.26 -4.92
C ILE A 195 13.19 -2.84 -4.91
N THR A 196 12.52 -2.42 -3.83
CA THR A 196 12.03 -1.05 -3.67
C THR A 196 13.18 -0.05 -3.75
N ASN A 197 14.29 -0.30 -3.04
CA ASN A 197 15.47 0.56 -3.10
C ASN A 197 16.06 0.65 -4.52
N ILE A 198 16.12 -0.46 -5.25
CA ILE A 198 16.61 -0.49 -6.64
C ILE A 198 15.65 0.31 -7.55
N VAL A 199 14.36 0.06 -7.48
CA VAL A 199 13.33 0.72 -8.30
C VAL A 199 13.31 2.23 -8.00
N PHE A 200 13.29 2.62 -6.73
CA PHE A 200 13.27 4.03 -6.33
C PHE A 200 14.57 4.73 -6.66
N GLY A 201 15.71 4.04 -6.49
CA GLY A 201 17.01 4.57 -6.89
C GLY A 201 17.12 4.82 -8.40
N PHE A 202 16.64 3.88 -9.22
CA PHE A 202 16.59 4.02 -10.68
C PHE A 202 15.67 5.18 -11.11
N LEU A 203 14.53 5.35 -10.42
CA LEU A 203 13.56 6.43 -10.66
C LEU A 203 13.95 7.76 -9.99
N LYS A 204 15.11 7.81 -9.29
CA LYS A 204 15.59 8.97 -8.51
C LYS A 204 14.51 9.51 -7.56
N PHE A 205 13.78 8.60 -6.91
CA PHE A 205 12.65 8.91 -6.06
C PHE A 205 13.01 8.74 -4.58
N GLU A 206 12.83 9.81 -3.78
CA GLU A 206 13.06 9.81 -2.33
C GLU A 206 11.72 10.02 -1.61
N PRO A 207 11.10 8.95 -1.09
CA PRO A 207 9.79 9.04 -0.42
C PRO A 207 9.80 9.96 0.81
N ARG A 208 10.95 10.05 1.52
CA ARG A 208 11.08 10.88 2.73
C ARG A 208 11.05 12.38 2.45
N ALA A 209 11.35 12.79 1.21
CA ALA A 209 11.31 14.18 0.80
C ALA A 209 9.89 14.67 0.51
N LEU A 210 8.92 13.76 0.41
CA LEU A 210 7.53 14.09 0.10
C LEU A 210 6.80 14.58 1.35
N LYS A 211 6.17 15.74 1.24
CA LYS A 211 5.18 16.20 2.23
C LYS A 211 3.84 15.58 1.89
N HIS A 212 3.44 14.61 2.69
CA HIS A 212 2.11 14.01 2.59
C HIS A 212 1.08 14.91 3.24
N GLU A 213 -0.04 15.12 2.57
CA GLU A 213 -1.14 15.96 3.06
C GLU A 213 -2.15 15.10 3.81
N GLY A 214 -2.45 15.46 5.05
CA GLY A 214 -3.57 14.90 5.81
C GLY A 214 -4.91 15.53 5.44
N ILE A 215 -6.01 14.98 5.96
CA ILE A 215 -7.35 15.55 5.80
C ILE A 215 -7.42 17.00 6.34
N PRO A 216 -6.85 17.32 7.52
CA PRO A 216 -6.88 18.68 8.04
C PRO A 216 -6.25 19.71 7.10
N GLU A 217 -5.09 19.41 6.51
CA GLU A 217 -4.40 20.27 5.56
C GLU A 217 -5.20 20.42 4.26
N THR A 218 -5.80 19.34 3.78
CA THR A 218 -6.66 19.37 2.59
C THR A 218 -7.89 20.25 2.81
N LEU A 219 -8.54 20.14 3.98
CA LEU A 219 -9.70 20.98 4.34
C LEU A 219 -9.32 22.46 4.52
N ALA A 220 -8.17 22.73 5.12
CA ALA A 220 -7.66 24.10 5.26
C ALA A 220 -7.40 24.74 3.89
N ALA A 221 -6.74 24.01 2.99
CA ALA A 221 -6.48 24.47 1.62
C ALA A 221 -7.78 24.67 0.82
N ALA A 222 -8.78 23.81 1.00
CA ALA A 222 -10.09 23.96 0.37
C ALA A 222 -10.83 25.23 0.86
N LYS A 223 -10.80 25.48 2.18
CA LYS A 223 -11.40 26.71 2.76
C LYS A 223 -10.72 27.98 2.26
N GLU A 224 -9.38 27.96 2.13
CA GLU A 224 -8.63 29.12 1.60
C GLU A 224 -8.96 29.35 0.11
N ALA A 225 -9.05 28.29 -0.69
CA ALA A 225 -9.42 28.38 -2.09
C ALA A 225 -10.86 28.90 -2.31
N LEU A 226 -11.80 28.51 -1.43
CA LEU A 226 -13.17 29.03 -1.44
C LEU A 226 -13.23 30.53 -1.10
N LYS A 227 -12.44 31.00 -0.13
CA LYS A 227 -12.37 32.44 0.24
C LYS A 227 -11.79 33.30 -0.88
N ASN A 228 -10.90 32.73 -1.71
CA ASN A 228 -10.23 33.48 -2.78
C ASN A 228 -10.96 33.37 -4.13
N GLY A 229 -12.05 32.59 -4.20
CA GLY A 229 -12.87 32.37 -5.41
C GLY A 229 -14.14 33.22 -5.49
N PHE A 230 -14.37 34.00 -4.48
CA PHE A 230 -15.36 35.09 -4.42
C PHE A 230 -14.64 36.42 -4.20
#